data_f1a87839a135584eaaf8bf83c2b1d1a0
#
_entry.id   f1a87839a135584eaaf8bf83c2b1d1a0
#
_cell.length_a   1.000
_cell.length_b   1.000
_cell.length_c   1.000
_cell.angle_alpha   90.00
_cell.angle_beta   90.00
_cell.angle_gamma   90.00
#
_symmetry.space_group_name_H-M   'P 1'
#
loop_
_entity.id
_entity.type
_entity.pdbx_description
1 polymer ?
#
loop_
_entity_poly.entity_id
_entity_poly.type
_entity_poly.pdbx_seq_one_letter_code
_entity_poly.pdbx_strand_id
1 'polypeptide(L)'
;MKASFRHGADNVSGLVSINGDTPSKLPDFTALSSQIAKITPSGVNSASYSPTNTQAQSCPATGTAWQAASALPPTPNVDLCGCMVKSLSCVAKPDVNATGIGDLFHTVCGLQQGVCDGITANGTTGTYGSYGMCNATEKLSWAFNSYFQKQNSNPSACDFSGAATTQAAASASGNCQALMSQAGSAGTGTVTSAPTGGNGGSSTGTKKAAAGAVTVPRFDFGMLQLGAYVVGAVLTGAGMILL
;
A
#
# COMPACT_ATOMS: atom_id res chain seq x y z
N MET A 1 -4.09 -6.09 17.67
CA MET A 1 -3.59 -7.48 17.57
C MET A 1 -2.88 -7.83 18.87
N LYS A 2 -3.40 -8.78 19.66
CA LYS A 2 -2.72 -9.29 20.86
C LYS A 2 -1.71 -10.35 20.39
N ALA A 3 -0.43 -10.02 20.38
CA ALA A 3 0.62 -11.01 20.20
C ALA A 3 0.70 -11.86 21.46
N SER A 4 0.11 -13.04 21.45
CA SER A 4 0.23 -14.03 22.52
C SER A 4 1.53 -14.81 22.27
N PHE A 5 2.62 -14.41 22.89
CA PHE A 5 3.80 -15.24 22.97
C PHE A 5 3.52 -16.39 23.96
N ARG A 6 3.28 -17.61 23.43
CA ARG A 6 3.27 -18.82 24.25
C ARG A 6 4.70 -19.14 24.66
N HIS A 7 5.00 -18.95 25.94
CA HIS A 7 6.21 -19.46 26.54
C HIS A 7 6.11 -21.00 26.63
N GLY A 8 7.05 -21.69 25.98
CA GLY A 8 7.31 -23.09 26.32
C GLY A 8 7.79 -23.22 27.77
N ALA A 9 7.77 -24.43 28.32
CA ALA A 9 7.96 -24.75 29.73
C ALA A 9 9.30 -24.35 30.39
N ASP A 10 10.17 -23.61 29.72
CA ASP A 10 11.45 -23.09 30.23
C ASP A 10 11.31 -21.63 30.63
N ASN A 11 10.74 -21.41 31.80
CA ASN A 11 10.59 -20.12 32.48
C ASN A 11 11.93 -19.37 32.75
N VAL A 12 13.02 -19.70 32.06
CA VAL A 12 14.37 -19.22 32.40
C VAL A 12 15.04 -18.40 31.29
N SER A 13 14.46 -18.39 30.08
CA SER A 13 15.07 -17.71 28.93
C SER A 13 14.20 -16.50 28.48
N GLY A 14 14.33 -15.39 29.17
CA GLY A 14 13.63 -14.18 28.81
C GLY A 14 14.18 -12.96 29.49
N LEU A 15 14.13 -11.81 28.86
CA LEU A 15 14.59 -10.55 29.42
C LEU A 15 13.51 -9.85 30.24
N VAL A 16 12.24 -10.10 29.90
CA VAL A 16 11.08 -9.43 30.49
C VAL A 16 9.94 -10.42 30.63
N SER A 17 9.29 -10.44 31.77
CA SER A 17 7.98 -11.09 31.95
C SER A 17 6.86 -10.06 31.88
N ILE A 18 5.73 -10.42 31.28
CA ILE A 18 4.57 -9.54 31.15
C ILE A 18 3.42 -10.13 31.98
N ASN A 19 3.03 -9.46 33.03
CA ASN A 19 1.85 -9.77 33.84
C ASN A 19 0.77 -8.71 33.59
N GLY A 20 -0.24 -9.07 32.79
CA GLY A 20 -1.23 -8.09 32.32
C GLY A 20 -0.55 -7.08 31.39
N ASP A 21 -0.70 -5.80 31.71
CA ASP A 21 -0.11 -4.70 30.92
C ASP A 21 1.23 -4.18 31.52
N THR A 22 1.73 -4.80 32.59
CA THR A 22 2.93 -4.34 33.28
C THR A 22 4.13 -5.25 32.99
N PRO A 23 5.16 -4.75 32.30
CA PRO A 23 6.41 -5.49 32.09
C PRO A 23 7.28 -5.46 33.34
N SER A 24 7.84 -6.62 33.72
CA SER A 24 8.84 -6.73 34.79
C SER A 24 10.15 -7.32 34.24
N LYS A 25 11.27 -6.77 34.68
CA LYS A 25 12.61 -7.23 34.26
C LYS A 25 12.96 -8.55 34.95
N LEU A 26 13.40 -9.51 34.16
CA LEU A 26 13.97 -10.76 34.68
C LEU A 26 15.49 -10.56 34.99
N PRO A 27 16.12 -11.45 35.79
CA PRO A 27 17.54 -11.35 36.14
C PRO A 27 18.47 -11.19 34.94
N ASP A 28 18.18 -11.89 33.85
CA ASP A 28 18.97 -11.86 32.61
C ASP A 28 18.96 -10.49 31.94
N PHE A 29 17.93 -9.66 32.16
CA PHE A 29 17.89 -8.29 31.66
C PHE A 29 19.04 -7.45 32.21
N THR A 30 19.33 -7.59 33.52
CA THR A 30 20.42 -6.84 34.17
C THR A 30 21.79 -7.35 33.70
N ALA A 31 21.92 -8.67 33.52
CA ALA A 31 23.14 -9.27 33.00
C ALA A 31 23.43 -8.80 31.57
N LEU A 32 22.43 -8.83 30.70
CA LEU A 32 22.55 -8.34 29.31
C LEU A 32 22.85 -6.84 29.27
N SER A 33 22.13 -6.03 30.05
CA SER A 33 22.37 -4.58 30.15
C SER A 33 23.81 -4.26 30.58
N SER A 34 24.33 -5.02 31.54
CA SER A 34 25.73 -4.87 32.01
C SER A 34 26.75 -5.24 30.93
N GLN A 35 26.47 -6.23 30.10
CA GLN A 35 27.33 -6.58 28.96
C GLN A 35 27.26 -5.54 27.84
N ILE A 36 26.04 -5.07 27.50
CA ILE A 36 25.88 -4.02 26.50
C ILE A 36 26.58 -2.73 26.90
N ALA A 37 26.55 -2.36 28.17
CA ALA A 37 27.27 -1.16 28.68
C ALA A 37 28.80 -1.22 28.53
N LYS A 38 29.36 -2.43 28.36
CA LYS A 38 30.80 -2.63 28.11
C LYS A 38 31.16 -2.54 26.63
N ILE A 39 30.18 -2.53 25.75
CA ILE A 39 30.39 -2.51 24.29
C ILE A 39 30.37 -1.06 23.85
N THR A 40 31.44 -0.63 23.20
CA THR A 40 31.50 0.66 22.49
C THR A 40 31.48 0.39 20.98
N PRO A 41 30.30 0.15 20.37
CA PRO A 41 30.25 -0.13 18.95
C PRO A 41 30.61 1.13 18.17
N SER A 42 31.60 1.03 17.31
CA SER A 42 31.85 2.04 16.30
C SER A 42 30.94 1.76 15.12
N GLY A 43 29.85 2.50 15.01
CA GLY A 43 28.96 2.42 13.87
C GLY A 43 29.58 3.06 12.62
N VAL A 44 29.21 2.58 11.46
CA VAL A 44 29.54 3.24 10.20
C VAL A 44 28.60 4.43 10.01
N ASN A 45 29.15 5.60 9.69
CA ASN A 45 28.34 6.76 9.35
C ASN A 45 27.60 6.48 8.04
N SER A 46 26.27 6.55 8.06
CA SER A 46 25.43 6.28 6.91
C SER A 46 25.73 7.19 5.70
N ALA A 47 26.17 8.41 5.95
CA ALA A 47 26.55 9.37 4.90
C ALA A 47 27.85 9.01 4.18
N SER A 48 28.74 8.27 4.84
CA SER A 48 30.03 7.83 4.28
C SER A 48 30.08 6.33 3.98
N TYR A 49 29.00 5.59 4.23
CA TYR A 49 28.93 4.17 3.96
C TYR A 49 28.82 3.90 2.46
N SER A 50 29.82 3.24 1.91
CA SER A 50 29.80 2.72 0.56
C SER A 50 29.77 1.20 0.60
N PRO A 51 28.65 0.55 0.21
CA PRO A 51 28.56 -0.90 0.23
C PRO A 51 29.56 -1.52 -0.77
N THR A 52 30.34 -2.48 -0.33
CA THR A 52 31.29 -3.22 -1.18
C THR A 52 30.59 -4.27 -2.03
N ASN A 53 29.44 -4.78 -1.58
CA ASN A 53 28.60 -5.71 -2.34
C ASN A 53 27.41 -4.96 -2.95
N THR A 54 27.53 -4.58 -4.22
CA THR A 54 26.48 -3.95 -5.01
C THR A 54 25.75 -4.94 -5.93
N GLN A 55 26.15 -6.21 -5.91
CA GLN A 55 25.47 -7.26 -6.68
C GLN A 55 24.12 -7.57 -6.04
N ALA A 56 23.07 -7.47 -6.83
CA ALA A 56 21.75 -7.93 -6.39
C ALA A 56 21.81 -9.44 -6.10
N GLN A 57 21.28 -9.82 -4.95
CA GLN A 57 21.13 -11.25 -4.62
C GLN A 57 20.24 -11.90 -5.69
N SER A 58 20.66 -13.06 -6.21
CA SER A 58 19.81 -13.82 -7.13
C SER A 58 18.55 -14.29 -6.42
N CYS A 59 17.40 -14.20 -7.11
CA CYS A 59 16.17 -14.75 -6.57
C CYS A 59 16.29 -16.26 -6.34
N PRO A 60 15.70 -16.80 -5.26
CA PRO A 60 15.63 -18.23 -5.06
C PRO A 60 14.98 -18.94 -6.26
N ALA A 61 15.43 -20.13 -6.56
CA ALA A 61 14.78 -20.96 -7.57
C ALA A 61 13.33 -21.28 -7.14
N THR A 62 12.39 -21.21 -8.08
CA THR A 62 11.00 -21.61 -7.84
C THR A 62 10.90 -23.10 -7.57
N GLY A 63 10.03 -23.49 -6.66
CA GLY A 63 9.78 -24.88 -6.26
C GLY A 63 8.40 -25.03 -5.63
N THR A 64 8.08 -26.19 -5.10
CA THR A 64 6.78 -26.47 -4.48
C THR A 64 6.46 -25.58 -3.29
N ALA A 65 7.48 -25.15 -2.54
CA ALA A 65 7.35 -24.23 -1.40
C ALA A 65 7.41 -22.75 -1.79
N TRP A 66 7.89 -22.43 -2.99
CA TRP A 66 8.01 -21.08 -3.52
C TRP A 66 7.57 -21.08 -4.99
N GLN A 67 6.33 -20.70 -5.21
CA GLN A 67 5.73 -20.62 -6.56
C GLN A 67 5.52 -19.16 -6.92
N ALA A 68 6.53 -18.54 -7.51
CA ALA A 68 6.43 -17.18 -8.00
C ALA A 68 6.93 -17.10 -9.44
N ALA A 69 6.12 -16.50 -10.32
CA ALA A 69 6.56 -16.14 -11.66
C ALA A 69 7.56 -14.98 -11.60
N SER A 70 8.38 -14.85 -12.64
CA SER A 70 9.29 -13.70 -12.79
C SER A 70 8.58 -12.40 -13.13
N ALA A 71 7.34 -12.46 -13.63
CA ALA A 71 6.52 -11.29 -13.89
C ALA A 71 6.08 -10.64 -12.58
N LEU A 72 6.32 -9.34 -12.46
CA LEU A 72 5.94 -8.55 -11.29
C LEU A 72 4.52 -7.99 -11.43
N PRO A 73 3.80 -7.76 -10.31
CA PRO A 73 2.54 -7.04 -10.32
C PRO A 73 2.69 -5.67 -10.96
N PRO A 74 1.61 -5.11 -11.53
CA PRO A 74 1.63 -3.74 -12.06
C PRO A 74 2.04 -2.74 -10.98
N THR A 75 2.82 -1.74 -11.35
CA THR A 75 3.15 -0.63 -10.46
C THR A 75 1.88 0.17 -10.13
N PRO A 76 1.66 0.55 -8.86
CA PRO A 76 0.53 1.37 -8.47
C PRO A 76 0.48 2.68 -9.28
N ASN A 77 -0.67 2.94 -9.91
CA ASN A 77 -0.90 4.14 -10.73
C ASN A 77 -2.28 4.73 -10.39
N VAL A 78 -2.27 5.75 -9.55
CA VAL A 78 -3.50 6.40 -9.06
C VAL A 78 -4.28 7.10 -10.17
N ASP A 79 -3.58 7.61 -11.20
CA ASP A 79 -4.21 8.25 -12.34
C ASP A 79 -4.98 7.21 -13.17
N LEU A 80 -4.37 6.04 -13.40
CA LEU A 80 -5.02 4.93 -14.09
C LEU A 80 -6.30 4.50 -13.37
N CYS A 81 -6.24 4.33 -12.06
CA CYS A 81 -7.40 3.92 -11.25
C CYS A 81 -8.52 4.97 -11.33
N GLY A 82 -8.17 6.26 -11.19
CA GLY A 82 -9.13 7.36 -11.31
C GLY A 82 -9.71 7.49 -12.74
N CYS A 83 -8.90 7.31 -13.78
CA CYS A 83 -9.34 7.30 -15.17
C CYS A 83 -10.30 6.13 -15.42
N MET A 84 -9.97 4.96 -14.93
CA MET A 84 -10.80 3.76 -15.02
C MET A 84 -12.17 4.03 -14.39
N VAL A 85 -12.25 4.43 -13.12
CA VAL A 85 -13.54 4.65 -12.42
C VAL A 85 -14.41 5.67 -13.15
N LYS A 86 -13.84 6.76 -13.67
CA LYS A 86 -14.57 7.77 -14.43
C LYS A 86 -15.15 7.23 -15.74
N SER A 87 -14.53 6.23 -16.34
CA SER A 87 -14.97 5.61 -17.61
C SER A 87 -16.06 4.55 -17.41
N LEU A 88 -16.36 4.14 -16.19
CA LEU A 88 -17.36 3.11 -15.92
C LEU A 88 -18.77 3.69 -15.92
N SER A 89 -19.75 2.86 -16.30
CA SER A 89 -21.19 3.18 -16.23
C SER A 89 -21.86 2.60 -15.00
N CYS A 90 -21.28 1.57 -14.39
CA CYS A 90 -21.73 0.95 -13.14
C CYS A 90 -20.58 0.95 -12.13
N VAL A 91 -20.77 1.52 -10.96
CA VAL A 91 -19.74 1.68 -9.95
C VAL A 91 -20.23 1.26 -8.56
N ALA A 92 -19.34 0.84 -7.72
CA ALA A 92 -19.62 0.62 -6.30
C ALA A 92 -19.98 1.95 -5.62
N LYS A 93 -20.99 1.93 -4.76
CA LYS A 93 -21.31 3.10 -3.94
C LYS A 93 -20.20 3.39 -2.93
N PRO A 94 -20.00 4.67 -2.55
CA PRO A 94 -18.93 5.05 -1.64
C PRO A 94 -19.13 4.52 -0.21
N ASP A 95 -20.34 4.18 0.17
CA ASP A 95 -20.74 3.67 1.49
C ASP A 95 -20.77 2.13 1.59
N VAL A 96 -20.23 1.44 0.58
CA VAL A 96 -20.09 -0.03 0.64
C VAL A 96 -19.25 -0.42 1.85
N ASN A 97 -19.84 -1.25 2.71
CA ASN A 97 -19.18 -1.71 3.94
C ASN A 97 -17.91 -2.49 3.62
N ALA A 98 -16.79 -2.04 4.16
CA ALA A 98 -15.48 -2.65 3.94
C ALA A 98 -15.43 -4.15 4.31
N THR A 99 -16.23 -4.59 5.30
CA THR A 99 -16.31 -6.01 5.69
C THR A 99 -17.07 -6.87 4.66
N GLY A 100 -18.00 -6.29 3.90
CA GLY A 100 -18.77 -6.98 2.87
C GLY A 100 -18.14 -6.98 1.47
N ILE A 101 -17.06 -6.21 1.26
CA ILE A 101 -16.41 -6.10 -0.07
C ILE A 101 -15.94 -7.48 -0.57
N GLY A 102 -15.42 -8.33 0.31
CA GLY A 102 -14.97 -9.67 -0.05
C GLY A 102 -16.10 -10.54 -0.63
N ASP A 103 -17.27 -10.53 0.00
CA ASP A 103 -18.44 -11.28 -0.45
C ASP A 103 -18.98 -10.74 -1.78
N LEU A 104 -18.94 -9.43 -1.99
CA LEU A 104 -19.30 -8.80 -3.25
C LEU A 104 -18.37 -9.22 -4.39
N PHE A 105 -17.06 -9.28 -4.16
CA PHE A 105 -16.10 -9.81 -5.13
C PHE A 105 -16.38 -11.28 -5.43
N HIS A 106 -16.55 -12.10 -4.40
CA HIS A 106 -16.89 -13.52 -4.60
C HIS A 106 -18.13 -13.69 -5.46
N THR A 107 -19.16 -12.88 -5.18
CA THR A 107 -20.40 -12.90 -5.95
C THR A 107 -20.17 -12.48 -7.40
N VAL A 108 -19.68 -11.26 -7.64
CA VAL A 108 -19.59 -10.71 -9.01
C VAL A 108 -18.60 -11.47 -9.88
N CYS A 109 -17.46 -11.89 -9.35
CA CYS A 109 -16.48 -12.67 -10.12
C CYS A 109 -16.98 -14.08 -10.44
N GLY A 110 -17.88 -14.63 -9.62
CA GLY A 110 -18.52 -15.93 -9.85
C GLY A 110 -19.67 -15.91 -10.85
N LEU A 111 -20.29 -14.75 -11.12
CA LEU A 111 -21.45 -14.65 -12.00
C LEU A 111 -21.13 -14.97 -13.47
N GLN A 112 -19.96 -14.56 -13.94
CA GLN A 112 -19.58 -14.78 -15.34
C GLN A 112 -18.06 -14.74 -15.52
N GLN A 113 -17.54 -15.66 -16.34
CA GLN A 113 -16.11 -15.74 -16.64
C GLN A 113 -15.59 -14.43 -17.27
N GLY A 114 -14.37 -14.03 -16.87
CA GLY A 114 -13.68 -12.86 -17.39
C GLY A 114 -14.16 -11.52 -16.85
N VAL A 115 -15.12 -11.50 -15.93
CA VAL A 115 -15.59 -10.26 -15.29
C VAL A 115 -14.48 -9.62 -14.45
N CYS A 116 -13.63 -10.42 -13.83
CA CYS A 116 -12.59 -9.96 -12.93
C CYS A 116 -11.17 -9.99 -13.53
N ASP A 117 -11.03 -10.23 -14.83
CA ASP A 117 -9.71 -10.36 -15.47
C ASP A 117 -8.84 -9.11 -15.28
N GLY A 118 -9.44 -7.93 -15.38
CA GLY A 118 -8.75 -6.64 -15.24
C GLY A 118 -8.21 -6.36 -13.83
N ILE A 119 -8.63 -7.13 -12.82
CA ILE A 119 -8.21 -7.01 -11.42
C ILE A 119 -7.54 -8.29 -10.89
N THR A 120 -7.36 -9.28 -11.74
CA THR A 120 -6.74 -10.57 -11.38
C THR A 120 -5.32 -10.36 -10.86
N ALA A 121 -4.93 -11.17 -9.87
CA ALA A 121 -3.58 -11.23 -9.35
C ALA A 121 -3.21 -12.69 -9.08
N ASN A 122 -2.43 -13.29 -9.98
CA ASN A 122 -1.92 -14.63 -9.82
C ASN A 122 -0.37 -14.62 -9.86
N GLY A 123 0.24 -14.63 -8.70
CA GLY A 123 1.69 -14.62 -8.55
C GLY A 123 2.37 -15.90 -9.04
N THR A 124 1.66 -17.04 -9.09
CA THR A 124 2.20 -18.31 -9.55
C THR A 124 2.39 -18.30 -11.08
N THR A 125 1.41 -17.78 -11.82
CA THR A 125 1.47 -17.71 -13.28
C THR A 125 2.05 -16.38 -13.78
N GLY A 126 2.17 -15.36 -12.92
CA GLY A 126 2.57 -14.02 -13.30
C GLY A 126 1.50 -13.28 -14.10
N THR A 127 0.24 -13.65 -13.92
CA THR A 127 -0.90 -13.03 -14.61
C THR A 127 -1.53 -11.97 -13.74
N TYR A 128 -1.52 -10.73 -14.20
CA TYR A 128 -2.04 -9.59 -13.45
C TYR A 128 -2.93 -8.73 -14.35
N GLY A 129 -4.07 -8.31 -13.81
CA GLY A 129 -4.89 -7.29 -14.43
C GLY A 129 -4.30 -5.89 -14.21
N SER A 130 -4.49 -4.99 -15.18
CA SER A 130 -3.97 -3.61 -15.14
C SER A 130 -4.44 -2.82 -13.92
N TYR A 131 -5.63 -3.15 -13.41
CA TYR A 131 -6.26 -2.48 -12.27
C TYR A 131 -6.07 -3.24 -10.94
N GLY A 132 -5.26 -4.29 -10.93
CA GLY A 132 -5.01 -5.11 -9.74
C GLY A 132 -4.46 -4.33 -8.55
N MET A 133 -3.79 -3.20 -8.79
CA MET A 133 -3.20 -2.33 -7.76
C MET A 133 -4.08 -1.16 -7.34
N CYS A 134 -5.29 -1.03 -7.91
CA CYS A 134 -6.28 -0.05 -7.47
C CYS A 134 -6.85 -0.42 -6.08
N ASN A 135 -7.47 0.54 -5.40
CA ASN A 135 -8.10 0.26 -4.11
C ASN A 135 -9.30 -0.69 -4.24
N ALA A 136 -9.78 -1.22 -3.12
CA ALA A 136 -10.82 -2.25 -3.12
C ALA A 136 -12.12 -1.77 -3.78
N THR A 137 -12.56 -0.54 -3.49
CA THR A 137 -13.79 0.03 -4.07
C THR A 137 -13.66 0.29 -5.57
N GLU A 138 -12.50 0.75 -6.02
CA GLU A 138 -12.21 0.94 -7.45
C GLU A 138 -12.18 -0.39 -8.20
N LYS A 139 -11.55 -1.42 -7.64
CA LYS A 139 -11.56 -2.77 -8.21
C LYS A 139 -12.95 -3.36 -8.25
N LEU A 140 -13.75 -3.16 -7.20
CA LEU A 140 -15.14 -3.61 -7.16
C LEU A 140 -15.99 -2.90 -8.23
N SER A 141 -15.78 -1.61 -8.42
CA SER A 141 -16.43 -0.83 -9.50
C SER A 141 -16.09 -1.39 -10.87
N TRP A 142 -14.83 -1.76 -11.11
CA TRP A 142 -14.44 -2.45 -12.34
C TRP A 142 -15.20 -3.75 -12.53
N ALA A 143 -15.26 -4.60 -11.52
CA ALA A 143 -15.94 -5.89 -11.60
C ALA A 143 -17.45 -5.73 -11.86
N PHE A 144 -18.11 -4.81 -11.16
CA PHE A 144 -19.52 -4.49 -11.38
C PHE A 144 -19.78 -4.01 -12.81
N ASN A 145 -18.97 -3.09 -13.30
CA ASN A 145 -19.11 -2.59 -14.66
C ASN A 145 -18.84 -3.66 -15.72
N SER A 146 -17.84 -4.52 -15.51
CA SER A 146 -17.54 -5.62 -16.42
C SER A 146 -18.72 -6.58 -16.53
N TYR A 147 -19.37 -6.91 -15.43
CA TYR A 147 -20.59 -7.71 -15.42
C TYR A 147 -21.74 -6.96 -16.11
N PHE A 148 -21.96 -5.69 -15.74
CA PHE A 148 -22.99 -4.84 -16.32
C PHE A 148 -22.90 -4.77 -17.85
N GLN A 149 -21.69 -4.57 -18.39
CA GLN A 149 -21.45 -4.56 -19.84
C GLN A 149 -21.81 -5.91 -20.51
N LYS A 150 -21.42 -7.03 -19.88
CA LYS A 150 -21.76 -8.37 -20.37
C LYS A 150 -23.25 -8.68 -20.33
N GLN A 151 -24.03 -7.96 -19.52
CA GLN A 151 -25.48 -8.00 -19.45
C GLN A 151 -26.15 -6.95 -20.39
N ASN A 152 -25.45 -6.52 -21.45
CA ASN A 152 -25.89 -5.51 -22.41
C ASN A 152 -26.30 -4.19 -21.75
N SER A 153 -25.62 -3.80 -20.70
CA SER A 153 -25.90 -2.58 -19.94
C SER A 153 -27.32 -2.50 -19.38
N ASN A 154 -27.89 -3.64 -19.01
CA ASN A 154 -29.22 -3.69 -18.40
C ASN A 154 -29.17 -3.03 -17.02
N PRO A 155 -29.95 -1.98 -16.71
CA PRO A 155 -29.94 -1.28 -15.44
C PRO A 155 -30.06 -2.19 -14.20
N SER A 156 -30.86 -3.26 -14.28
CA SER A 156 -31.03 -4.21 -13.19
C SER A 156 -29.72 -5.01 -12.87
N ALA A 157 -28.79 -5.09 -13.81
CA ALA A 157 -27.51 -5.75 -13.62
C ALA A 157 -26.50 -4.85 -12.88
N CYS A 158 -26.84 -3.61 -12.55
CA CYS A 158 -26.04 -2.68 -11.76
C CYS A 158 -26.68 -2.38 -10.39
N ASP A 159 -27.30 -3.36 -9.76
CA ASP A 159 -27.89 -3.18 -8.42
C ASP A 159 -27.05 -3.81 -7.33
N PHE A 160 -26.66 -5.05 -7.47
CA PHE A 160 -25.88 -5.82 -6.50
C PHE A 160 -26.39 -5.65 -5.07
N SER A 161 -27.70 -5.80 -4.87
CA SER A 161 -28.38 -5.60 -3.57
C SER A 161 -28.16 -4.21 -2.99
N GLY A 162 -28.15 -3.21 -3.85
CA GLY A 162 -27.96 -1.82 -3.47
C GLY A 162 -26.50 -1.39 -3.29
N ALA A 163 -25.52 -2.26 -3.55
CA ALA A 163 -24.08 -1.93 -3.40
C ALA A 163 -23.52 -1.17 -4.61
N ALA A 164 -24.22 -1.17 -5.74
CA ALA A 164 -23.81 -0.47 -6.96
C ALA A 164 -24.77 0.66 -7.35
N THR A 165 -24.31 1.53 -8.23
CA THR A 165 -25.10 2.59 -8.84
C THR A 165 -24.60 2.88 -10.25
N THR A 166 -25.50 3.33 -11.11
CA THR A 166 -25.13 3.78 -12.45
C THR A 166 -24.62 5.22 -12.42
N GLN A 167 -23.68 5.53 -13.29
CA GLN A 167 -23.20 6.88 -13.54
C GLN A 167 -23.01 7.14 -15.03
N ALA A 168 -22.91 8.40 -15.43
CA ALA A 168 -22.53 8.78 -16.79
C ALA A 168 -21.03 8.50 -16.97
N ALA A 169 -20.69 7.56 -17.85
CA ALA A 169 -19.31 7.26 -18.18
C ALA A 169 -18.65 8.45 -18.90
N ALA A 170 -17.50 8.91 -18.40
CA ALA A 170 -16.72 9.93 -19.07
C ALA A 170 -15.83 9.31 -20.14
N SER A 171 -15.77 9.93 -21.32
CA SER A 171 -14.80 9.55 -22.35
C SER A 171 -13.39 9.87 -21.87
N ALA A 172 -12.47 8.92 -22.04
CA ALA A 172 -11.07 9.14 -21.71
C ALA A 172 -10.47 10.24 -22.61
N SER A 173 -9.82 11.24 -22.01
CA SER A 173 -9.16 12.32 -22.70
C SER A 173 -7.79 12.60 -22.10
N GLY A 174 -6.88 13.21 -22.86
CA GLY A 174 -5.52 13.54 -22.40
C GLY A 174 -4.77 12.32 -21.88
N ASN A 175 -4.19 12.41 -20.69
CA ASN A 175 -3.44 11.32 -20.06
C ASN A 175 -4.30 10.06 -19.84
N CYS A 176 -5.57 10.22 -19.49
CA CYS A 176 -6.48 9.09 -19.31
C CYS A 176 -6.63 8.26 -20.59
N GLN A 177 -6.63 8.89 -21.77
CA GLN A 177 -6.75 8.16 -23.03
C GLN A 177 -5.53 7.24 -23.24
N ALA A 178 -4.32 7.72 -22.97
CA ALA A 178 -3.11 6.91 -23.10
C ALA A 178 -3.09 5.75 -22.11
N LEU A 179 -3.43 6.01 -20.83
CA LEU A 179 -3.48 4.99 -19.78
C LEU A 179 -4.51 3.91 -20.06
N MET A 180 -5.74 4.30 -20.41
CA MET A 180 -6.83 3.39 -20.72
C MET A 180 -6.57 2.57 -21.99
N SER A 181 -5.93 3.18 -22.99
CA SER A 181 -5.50 2.47 -24.20
C SER A 181 -4.48 1.37 -23.90
N GLN A 182 -3.51 1.63 -23.01
CA GLN A 182 -2.51 0.64 -22.59
C GLN A 182 -3.14 -0.49 -21.76
N ALA A 183 -4.09 -0.16 -20.87
CA ALA A 183 -4.82 -1.16 -20.10
C ALA A 183 -5.71 -2.05 -20.98
N GLY A 184 -6.19 -1.52 -22.11
CA GLY A 184 -7.10 -2.21 -23.00
C GLY A 184 -8.52 -2.35 -22.44
N SER A 185 -9.48 -2.70 -23.29
CA SER A 185 -10.90 -2.83 -22.90
C SER A 185 -11.16 -3.93 -21.87
N ALA A 186 -10.36 -5.00 -21.86
CA ALA A 186 -10.43 -6.08 -20.88
C ALA A 186 -9.67 -5.78 -19.59
N GLY A 187 -8.89 -4.69 -19.53
CA GLY A 187 -8.06 -4.37 -18.39
C GLY A 187 -6.90 -5.35 -18.14
N THR A 188 -6.44 -6.06 -19.17
CA THR A 188 -5.38 -7.06 -19.08
C THR A 188 -4.08 -6.63 -19.75
N GLY A 189 -4.03 -5.41 -20.25
CA GLY A 189 -2.85 -4.84 -20.92
C GLY A 189 -1.77 -4.41 -19.91
N THR A 190 -0.59 -4.09 -20.42
CA THR A 190 0.51 -3.59 -19.60
C THR A 190 0.59 -2.08 -19.67
N VAL A 191 0.39 -1.41 -18.54
CA VAL A 191 0.48 0.05 -18.44
C VAL A 191 1.90 0.44 -18.04
N THR A 192 2.59 1.13 -18.94
CA THR A 192 3.98 1.58 -18.78
C THR A 192 4.11 3.07 -18.49
N SER A 193 3.05 3.84 -18.73
CA SER A 193 3.03 5.28 -18.44
C SER A 193 3.03 5.53 -16.94
N ALA A 194 3.95 6.37 -16.47
CA ALA A 194 4.03 6.77 -15.07
C ALA A 194 2.84 7.69 -14.68
N PRO A 195 2.40 7.67 -13.40
CA PRO A 195 1.41 8.62 -12.90
C PRO A 195 1.95 10.06 -12.96
N THR A 196 1.08 11.01 -13.32
CA THR A 196 1.44 12.43 -13.45
C THR A 196 1.50 13.18 -12.12
N GLY A 197 0.92 12.62 -11.05
CA GLY A 197 0.80 13.26 -9.73
C GLY A 197 1.86 12.89 -8.69
N GLY A 198 2.80 12.00 -9.02
CA GLY A 198 3.93 11.69 -8.14
C GLY A 198 5.16 12.49 -8.55
N ASN A 199 5.78 13.19 -7.61
CA ASN A 199 7.07 13.85 -7.78
C ASN A 199 8.18 12.78 -7.96
N GLY A 200 8.04 11.97 -9.01
CA GLY A 200 8.97 10.94 -9.44
C GLY A 200 9.72 11.45 -10.66
N GLY A 201 10.97 11.86 -10.46
CA GLY A 201 11.83 12.35 -11.49
C GLY A 201 11.82 11.45 -12.74
N SER A 202 11.63 12.06 -13.89
CA SER A 202 11.82 11.48 -15.22
C SER A 202 13.24 10.90 -15.31
N SER A 203 13.35 9.58 -15.27
CA SER A 203 14.59 8.90 -15.64
C SER A 203 14.42 8.30 -17.03
N THR A 204 14.74 9.09 -18.06
CA THR A 204 15.16 8.57 -19.34
C THR A 204 16.54 7.94 -19.16
N GLY A 205 16.62 6.63 -19.27
CA GLY A 205 17.89 5.95 -19.44
C GLY A 205 18.11 4.74 -18.55
N THR A 206 18.20 3.58 -19.20
CA THR A 206 18.83 2.32 -18.78
C THR A 206 18.33 1.66 -17.49
N LYS A 207 17.75 0.48 -17.68
CA LYS A 207 17.34 -0.51 -16.69
C LYS A 207 18.42 -0.75 -15.62
N LYS A 208 18.31 -0.07 -14.49
CA LYS A 208 18.87 -0.52 -13.21
C LYS A 208 17.73 -0.45 -12.22
N ALA A 209 17.35 -1.60 -11.68
CA ALA A 209 16.43 -1.68 -10.55
C ALA A 209 17.09 -0.94 -9.37
N ALA A 210 16.75 0.32 -9.16
CA ALA A 210 17.05 1.04 -7.94
C ALA A 210 15.89 0.76 -6.98
N ALA A 211 16.18 0.10 -5.87
CA ALA A 211 15.28 0.07 -4.72
C ALA A 211 14.94 1.52 -4.38
N GLY A 212 13.67 1.90 -4.59
CA GLY A 212 13.19 3.23 -4.30
C GLY A 212 13.40 3.54 -2.82
N ALA A 213 14.22 4.53 -2.52
CA ALA A 213 14.33 5.08 -1.19
C ALA A 213 12.94 5.58 -0.79
N VAL A 214 12.37 4.99 0.24
CA VAL A 214 11.16 5.50 0.91
C VAL A 214 11.56 6.82 1.54
N THR A 215 11.28 7.93 0.85
CA THR A 215 11.37 9.26 1.47
C THR A 215 10.22 9.38 2.45
N VAL A 216 10.50 9.12 3.72
CA VAL A 216 9.59 9.47 4.81
C VAL A 216 9.41 10.99 4.76
N PRO A 217 8.17 11.52 4.67
CA PRO A 217 7.97 12.95 4.74
C PRO A 217 8.50 13.44 6.09
N ARG A 218 9.53 14.27 6.06
CA ARG A 218 9.99 14.99 7.25
C ARG A 218 8.94 16.02 7.58
N PHE A 219 8.09 15.71 8.53
CA PHE A 219 7.26 16.73 9.18
C PHE A 219 8.17 17.54 10.09
N ASP A 220 8.63 18.66 9.58
CA ASP A 220 9.44 19.63 10.36
C ASP A 220 8.49 20.47 11.24
N PHE A 221 8.01 19.86 12.32
CA PHE A 221 7.17 20.55 13.31
C PHE A 221 8.00 21.39 14.29
N GLY A 222 9.34 21.41 14.15
CA GLY A 222 10.23 21.94 15.18
C GLY A 222 10.26 23.47 15.28
N MET A 223 10.17 24.20 14.18
CA MET A 223 10.41 25.65 14.19
C MET A 223 9.18 26.50 14.51
N LEU A 224 8.00 26.10 14.07
CA LEU A 224 6.77 26.88 14.31
C LEU A 224 6.26 26.75 15.74
N GLN A 225 6.42 25.55 16.35
CA GLN A 225 5.95 25.30 17.71
C GLN A 225 6.86 25.92 18.77
N LEU A 226 8.18 25.93 18.54
CA LEU A 226 9.13 26.63 19.43
C LEU A 226 8.90 28.15 19.40
N GLY A 227 8.63 28.74 18.25
CA GLY A 227 8.32 30.16 18.11
C GLY A 227 7.06 30.58 18.89
N ALA A 228 5.99 29.80 18.84
CA ALA A 228 4.76 30.07 19.58
C ALA A 228 4.96 29.93 21.10
N TYR A 229 5.76 28.99 21.57
CA TYR A 229 6.06 28.83 22.99
C TYR A 229 6.90 29.98 23.55
N VAL A 230 7.90 30.46 22.82
CA VAL A 230 8.75 31.58 23.24
C VAL A 230 7.94 32.89 23.30
N VAL A 231 7.10 33.16 22.30
CA VAL A 231 6.25 34.34 22.30
C VAL A 231 5.20 34.28 23.43
N GLY A 232 4.59 33.12 23.67
CA GLY A 232 3.66 32.92 24.78
C GLY A 232 4.31 33.13 26.16
N ALA A 233 5.51 32.60 26.37
CA ALA A 233 6.25 32.75 27.63
C ALA A 233 6.68 34.22 27.91
N VAL A 234 7.07 34.97 26.88
CA VAL A 234 7.43 36.37 27.01
C VAL A 234 6.22 37.23 27.35
N LEU A 235 5.06 36.97 26.70
CA LEU A 235 3.84 37.75 26.97
C LEU A 235 3.24 37.45 28.35
N THR A 236 3.31 36.19 28.83
CA THR A 236 2.84 35.86 30.19
C THR A 236 3.82 36.31 31.27
N GLY A 237 5.13 36.29 31.02
CA GLY A 237 6.15 36.77 31.94
C GLY A 237 6.12 38.28 32.11
N ALA A 238 5.91 39.06 31.05
CA ALA A 238 5.78 40.53 31.12
C ALA A 238 4.51 40.97 31.84
N GLY A 239 3.41 40.22 31.77
CA GLY A 239 2.16 40.49 32.49
C GLY A 239 2.26 40.34 34.01
N MET A 240 3.16 39.49 34.51
CA MET A 240 3.35 39.27 35.95
C MET A 240 4.24 40.31 36.63
N ILE A 241 4.97 41.15 35.89
CA ILE A 241 5.85 42.20 36.47
C ILE A 241 5.10 43.55 36.58
N LEU A 242 3.94 43.68 35.93
CA LEU A 242 3.16 44.92 35.89
C LEU A 242 1.89 44.90 36.79
N LEU A 243 1.66 43.84 37.56
CA LEU A 243 0.62 43.70 38.59
C LEU A 243 1.26 43.58 39.96
#